data_9fc5448ae6bd731c38178782affc5633
#
_entry.id   9fc5448ae6bd731c38178782affc5633
#
_cell.length_a   1.000
_cell.length_b   1.000
_cell.length_c   1.000
_cell.angle_alpha   90.00
_cell.angle_beta   90.00
_cell.angle_gamma   90.00
#
_symmetry.space_group_name_H-M   'P 1'
#
loop_
_entity.id
_entity.type
_entity.pdbx_description
1 polymer ?
#
loop_
_entity_poly.entity_id
_entity_poly.type
_entity_poly.pdbx_seq_one_letter_code
_entity_poly.pdbx_strand_id
1 'polypeptide(L)'
;RDKRIRQYLAIAMGATKDERYSSTLINAIESTDIGVVQACAFALGNIGDTKAIEPLKKILSDSDPQVRLHGVIALGKIGGQSSIGPLRKMLTDIEPNIRWDAAIGLAKQKDSSGRSILLDLLDRKYLNSFPNVDEKEKVQVILVTISVSHFVQNQELKLKLERLMNEDLNLKIREAARIALEKYII
;
A
#
# COMPACT_ATOMS: atom_id res chain seq x y z
N ARG A 1 7.38 -2.03 -30.82
CA ARG A 1 6.56 -0.84 -30.48
C ARG A 1 7.08 -0.23 -29.18
N ASP A 2 7.09 1.10 -29.11
CA ASP A 2 7.74 1.85 -28.03
C ASP A 2 7.13 1.51 -26.66
N LYS A 3 7.96 0.99 -25.75
CA LYS A 3 7.57 0.61 -24.40
C LYS A 3 7.09 1.81 -23.55
N ARG A 4 7.66 3.00 -23.79
CA ARG A 4 7.23 4.23 -23.11
C ARG A 4 5.80 4.62 -23.47
N ILE A 5 5.43 4.47 -24.74
CA ILE A 5 4.04 4.71 -25.17
C ILE A 5 3.09 3.77 -24.45
N ARG A 6 3.42 2.48 -24.30
CA ARG A 6 2.59 1.51 -23.56
C ARG A 6 2.44 1.89 -22.08
N GLN A 7 3.52 2.33 -21.43
CA GLN A 7 3.49 2.81 -20.06
C GLN A 7 2.55 4.03 -19.90
N TYR A 8 2.71 5.05 -20.76
CA TYR A 8 1.85 6.24 -20.72
C TYR A 8 0.38 5.92 -20.99
N LEU A 9 0.10 5.03 -21.96
CA LEU A 9 -1.26 4.59 -22.24
C LEU A 9 -1.88 3.86 -21.03
N ALA A 10 -1.14 2.97 -20.39
CA ALA A 10 -1.61 2.29 -19.18
C ALA A 10 -1.94 3.29 -18.06
N ILE A 11 -1.05 4.26 -17.80
CA ILE A 11 -1.28 5.31 -16.80
C ILE A 11 -2.53 6.14 -17.15
N ALA A 12 -2.67 6.55 -18.42
CA ALA A 12 -3.82 7.32 -18.89
C ALA A 12 -5.13 6.54 -18.73
N MET A 13 -5.15 5.25 -19.09
CA MET A 13 -6.31 4.37 -18.86
C MET A 13 -6.66 4.29 -17.38
N GLY A 14 -5.68 4.11 -16.50
CA GLY A 14 -5.90 4.06 -15.05
C GLY A 14 -6.42 5.37 -14.46
N ALA A 15 -6.06 6.52 -15.04
CA ALA A 15 -6.53 7.82 -14.60
C ALA A 15 -8.02 8.05 -14.87
N THR A 16 -8.59 7.37 -15.89
CA THR A 16 -10.02 7.46 -16.21
C THR A 16 -10.90 6.75 -15.19
N LYS A 17 -10.37 5.77 -14.45
CA LYS A 17 -11.10 4.85 -13.56
C LYS A 17 -12.22 4.07 -14.26
N ASP A 18 -12.10 3.85 -15.56
CA ASP A 18 -13.09 3.19 -16.39
C ASP A 18 -12.77 1.70 -16.52
N GLU A 19 -13.66 0.84 -16.00
CA GLU A 19 -13.50 -0.62 -16.02
C GLU A 19 -13.41 -1.22 -17.44
N ARG A 20 -13.84 -0.49 -18.48
CA ARG A 20 -13.70 -0.93 -19.87
C ARG A 20 -12.24 -1.17 -20.27
N TYR A 21 -11.29 -0.52 -19.60
CA TYR A 21 -9.85 -0.72 -19.85
C TYR A 21 -9.24 -1.90 -19.07
N SER A 22 -9.97 -2.50 -18.13
CA SER A 22 -9.44 -3.57 -17.27
C SER A 22 -8.89 -4.75 -18.09
N SER A 23 -9.63 -5.25 -19.08
CA SER A 23 -9.20 -6.39 -19.89
C SER A 23 -7.91 -6.08 -20.68
N THR A 24 -7.79 -4.88 -21.24
CA THR A 24 -6.58 -4.45 -21.95
C THR A 24 -5.36 -4.40 -21.03
N LEU A 25 -5.53 -3.86 -19.82
CA LEU A 25 -4.46 -3.75 -18.82
C LEU A 25 -4.09 -5.13 -18.23
N ILE A 26 -5.07 -6.01 -18.02
CA ILE A 26 -4.86 -7.40 -17.58
C ILE A 26 -4.02 -8.16 -18.59
N ASN A 27 -4.30 -8.02 -19.88
CA ASN A 27 -3.49 -8.67 -20.91
C ASN A 27 -2.07 -8.07 -20.98
N ALA A 28 -1.93 -6.78 -20.73
CA ALA A 28 -0.64 -6.10 -20.79
C ALA A 28 0.25 -6.35 -19.54
N ILE A 29 -0.32 -6.82 -18.42
CA ILE A 29 0.45 -7.13 -17.19
C ILE A 29 1.37 -8.36 -17.38
N GLU A 30 1.14 -9.18 -18.38
CA GLU A 30 2.00 -10.31 -18.76
C GLU A 30 3.20 -9.88 -19.64
N SER A 31 3.44 -8.58 -19.78
CA SER A 31 4.58 -8.03 -20.52
C SER A 31 5.92 -8.43 -19.89
N THR A 32 6.94 -8.64 -20.70
CA THR A 32 8.33 -8.80 -20.26
C THR A 32 8.99 -7.48 -19.86
N ASP A 33 8.38 -6.34 -20.16
CA ASP A 33 8.89 -5.02 -19.76
C ASP A 33 8.35 -4.63 -18.39
N ILE A 34 9.22 -4.58 -17.40
CA ILE A 34 8.91 -4.28 -16.00
C ILE A 34 8.13 -2.97 -15.85
N GLY A 35 8.53 -1.92 -16.59
CA GLY A 35 7.85 -0.63 -16.51
C GLY A 35 6.41 -0.68 -17.06
N VAL A 36 6.13 -1.54 -18.05
CA VAL A 36 4.76 -1.78 -18.52
C VAL A 36 3.95 -2.52 -17.47
N VAL A 37 4.52 -3.56 -16.85
CA VAL A 37 3.85 -4.30 -15.75
C VAL A 37 3.50 -3.37 -14.59
N GLN A 38 4.45 -2.55 -14.16
CA GLN A 38 4.24 -1.56 -13.10
C GLN A 38 3.12 -0.57 -13.44
N ALA A 39 3.15 -0.01 -14.65
CA ALA A 39 2.13 0.93 -15.11
C ALA A 39 0.73 0.28 -15.18
N CYS A 40 0.65 -0.97 -15.63
CA CYS A 40 -0.61 -1.73 -15.68
C CYS A 40 -1.12 -2.05 -14.27
N ALA A 41 -0.26 -2.51 -13.36
CA ALA A 41 -0.65 -2.78 -11.98
C ALA A 41 -1.17 -1.50 -11.28
N PHE A 42 -0.45 -0.38 -11.43
CA PHE A 42 -0.89 0.93 -10.94
C PHE A 42 -2.26 1.33 -11.49
N ALA A 43 -2.46 1.18 -12.81
CA ALA A 43 -3.70 1.51 -13.49
C ALA A 43 -4.88 0.64 -13.01
N LEU A 44 -4.67 -0.68 -12.91
CA LEU A 44 -5.68 -1.62 -12.41
C LEU A 44 -6.06 -1.31 -10.96
N GLY A 45 -5.08 -0.97 -10.11
CA GLY A 45 -5.35 -0.52 -8.75
C GLY A 45 -6.17 0.76 -8.67
N ASN A 46 -6.02 1.69 -9.62
CA ASN A 46 -6.79 2.93 -9.69
C ASN A 46 -8.21 2.71 -10.23
N ILE A 47 -8.38 1.80 -11.19
CA ILE A 47 -9.70 1.41 -11.73
C ILE A 47 -10.52 0.69 -10.66
N GLY A 48 -9.91 -0.22 -9.90
CA GLY A 48 -10.59 -0.94 -8.82
C GLY A 48 -11.37 -2.17 -9.25
N ASP A 49 -11.25 -2.61 -10.51
CA ASP A 49 -11.97 -3.79 -11.02
C ASP A 49 -11.44 -5.08 -10.37
N THR A 50 -12.33 -5.81 -9.70
CA THR A 50 -12.01 -7.06 -9.01
C THR A 50 -11.52 -8.18 -9.92
N LYS A 51 -11.82 -8.13 -11.22
CA LYS A 51 -11.29 -9.07 -12.23
C LYS A 51 -9.76 -9.04 -12.31
N ALA A 52 -9.14 -7.93 -11.90
CA ALA A 52 -7.68 -7.79 -11.87
C ALA A 52 -7.01 -8.55 -10.71
N ILE A 53 -7.75 -9.00 -9.70
CA ILE A 53 -7.16 -9.64 -8.52
C ILE A 53 -6.34 -10.89 -8.90
N GLU A 54 -6.89 -11.79 -9.70
CA GLU A 54 -6.17 -13.02 -10.09
C GLU A 54 -4.92 -12.75 -10.94
N PRO A 55 -4.94 -11.89 -11.97
CA PRO A 55 -3.71 -11.47 -12.65
C PRO A 55 -2.68 -10.80 -11.72
N LEU A 56 -3.12 -9.92 -10.81
CA LEU A 56 -2.22 -9.26 -9.86
C LEU A 56 -1.59 -10.22 -8.86
N LYS A 57 -2.27 -11.28 -8.47
CA LYS A 57 -1.70 -12.34 -7.59
C LYS A 57 -0.49 -13.02 -8.25
N LYS A 58 -0.48 -13.19 -9.56
CA LYS A 58 0.64 -13.83 -10.27
C LYS A 58 1.93 -13.02 -10.10
N ILE A 59 1.85 -11.69 -10.20
CA ILE A 59 3.03 -10.81 -10.10
C ILE A 59 3.56 -10.64 -8.67
N LEU A 60 2.84 -11.10 -7.64
CA LEU A 60 3.36 -11.10 -6.26
C LEU A 60 4.53 -12.08 -6.05
N SER A 61 4.76 -13.01 -6.97
CA SER A 61 5.88 -13.96 -6.92
C SER A 61 6.99 -13.58 -7.90
N ASP A 62 6.96 -12.38 -8.48
CA ASP A 62 7.99 -11.93 -9.42
C ASP A 62 9.34 -11.77 -8.70
N SER A 63 10.42 -12.04 -9.42
CA SER A 63 11.79 -11.86 -8.92
C SER A 63 12.12 -10.39 -8.67
N ASP A 64 11.57 -9.47 -9.47
CA ASP A 64 11.76 -8.04 -9.31
C ASP A 64 10.89 -7.49 -8.17
N PRO A 65 11.49 -6.90 -7.11
CA PRO A 65 10.74 -6.37 -5.98
C PRO A 65 9.82 -5.22 -6.36
N GLN A 66 10.15 -4.45 -7.39
CA GLN A 66 9.28 -3.35 -7.84
C GLN A 66 8.00 -3.87 -8.48
N VAL A 67 8.06 -5.00 -9.19
CA VAL A 67 6.86 -5.67 -9.73
C VAL A 67 5.97 -6.17 -8.59
N ARG A 68 6.55 -6.86 -7.60
CA ARG A 68 5.80 -7.32 -6.42
C ARG A 68 5.15 -6.17 -5.66
N LEU A 69 5.90 -5.07 -5.44
CA LEU A 69 5.42 -3.86 -4.75
C LEU A 69 4.18 -3.29 -5.43
N HIS A 70 4.22 -3.11 -6.76
CA HIS A 70 3.07 -2.58 -7.50
C HIS A 70 1.86 -3.53 -7.46
N GLY A 71 2.09 -4.85 -7.44
CA GLY A 71 1.05 -5.84 -7.22
C GLY A 71 0.37 -5.69 -5.86
N VAL A 72 1.16 -5.53 -4.79
CA VAL A 72 0.67 -5.30 -3.42
C VAL A 72 -0.14 -4.01 -3.32
N ILE A 73 0.40 -2.90 -3.84
CA ILE A 73 -0.30 -1.61 -3.85
C ILE A 73 -1.63 -1.70 -4.61
N ALA A 74 -1.64 -2.36 -5.78
CA ALA A 74 -2.85 -2.53 -6.58
C ALA A 74 -3.91 -3.36 -5.84
N LEU A 75 -3.53 -4.50 -5.26
CA LEU A 75 -4.44 -5.34 -4.47
C LEU A 75 -4.97 -4.61 -3.23
N GLY A 76 -4.14 -3.83 -2.55
CA GLY A 76 -4.55 -2.99 -1.41
C GLY A 76 -5.53 -1.88 -1.79
N LYS A 77 -5.48 -1.38 -3.04
CA LYS A 77 -6.42 -0.38 -3.58
C LYS A 77 -7.73 -1.00 -4.04
N ILE A 78 -7.67 -2.12 -4.77
CA ILE A 78 -8.87 -2.84 -5.24
C ILE A 78 -9.66 -3.34 -4.03
N GLY A 79 -8.98 -3.90 -3.04
CA GLY A 79 -9.61 -4.42 -1.84
C GLY A 79 -10.42 -5.70 -2.08
N GLY A 80 -11.34 -5.96 -1.16
CA GLY A 80 -12.23 -7.12 -1.21
C GLY A 80 -11.62 -8.41 -0.63
N GLN A 81 -12.48 -9.35 -0.27
CA GLN A 81 -12.10 -10.58 0.44
C GLN A 81 -11.01 -11.40 -0.28
N SER A 82 -11.06 -11.41 -1.62
CA SER A 82 -10.10 -12.19 -2.44
C SER A 82 -8.68 -11.63 -2.43
N SER A 83 -8.48 -10.36 -2.04
CA SER A 83 -7.15 -9.74 -1.93
C SER A 83 -6.50 -9.97 -0.56
N ILE A 84 -7.25 -10.30 0.49
CA ILE A 84 -6.75 -10.44 1.86
C ILE A 84 -5.69 -11.56 1.94
N GLY A 85 -6.00 -12.76 1.46
CA GLY A 85 -5.07 -13.89 1.50
C GLY A 85 -3.73 -13.60 0.81
N PRO A 86 -3.73 -13.09 -0.43
CA PRO A 86 -2.51 -12.65 -1.10
C PRO A 86 -1.72 -11.59 -0.31
N LEU A 87 -2.37 -10.55 0.19
CA LEU A 87 -1.71 -9.51 0.98
C LEU A 87 -1.12 -10.04 2.29
N ARG A 88 -1.78 -10.99 2.98
CA ARG A 88 -1.22 -11.63 4.18
C ARG A 88 0.10 -12.35 3.89
N LYS A 89 0.24 -13.01 2.75
CA LYS A 89 1.49 -13.66 2.34
C LYS A 89 2.62 -12.63 2.17
N MET A 90 2.31 -11.43 1.72
CA MET A 90 3.31 -10.38 1.50
C MET A 90 3.77 -9.68 2.79
N LEU A 91 3.15 -9.97 3.94
CA LEU A 91 3.66 -9.52 5.25
C LEU A 91 5.03 -10.11 5.61
N THR A 92 5.46 -11.16 4.93
CA THR A 92 6.76 -11.83 5.13
C THR A 92 7.72 -11.65 3.96
N ASP A 93 7.43 -10.73 3.03
CA ASP A 93 8.34 -10.45 1.91
C ASP A 93 9.71 -9.99 2.44
N ILE A 94 10.77 -10.29 1.69
CA ILE A 94 12.13 -9.88 2.05
C ILE A 94 12.28 -8.36 2.09
N GLU A 95 11.56 -7.65 1.21
CA GLU A 95 11.62 -6.19 1.10
C GLU A 95 10.73 -5.51 2.14
N PRO A 96 11.27 -4.62 2.98
CA PRO A 96 10.49 -3.94 4.02
C PRO A 96 9.29 -3.16 3.49
N ASN A 97 9.47 -2.39 2.42
CA ASN A 97 8.43 -1.57 1.81
C ASN A 97 7.24 -2.40 1.30
N ILE A 98 7.48 -3.61 0.80
CA ILE A 98 6.41 -4.54 0.39
C ILE A 98 5.61 -5.00 1.60
N ARG A 99 6.27 -5.35 2.72
CA ARG A 99 5.59 -5.69 3.98
C ARG A 99 4.75 -4.54 4.51
N TRP A 100 5.28 -3.31 4.42
CA TRP A 100 4.59 -2.09 4.86
C TRP A 100 3.30 -1.84 4.07
N ASP A 101 3.38 -1.88 2.75
CA ASP A 101 2.21 -1.68 1.88
C ASP A 101 1.19 -2.81 2.00
N ALA A 102 1.63 -4.04 2.24
CA ALA A 102 0.74 -5.16 2.54
C ALA A 102 -0.04 -4.93 3.85
N ALA A 103 0.64 -4.49 4.93
CA ALA A 103 0.00 -4.18 6.20
C ALA A 103 -1.00 -3.02 6.09
N ILE A 104 -0.64 -1.96 5.36
CA ILE A 104 -1.53 -0.82 5.07
C ILE A 104 -2.74 -1.27 4.24
N GLY A 105 -2.52 -2.10 3.22
CA GLY A 105 -3.59 -2.64 2.37
C GLY A 105 -4.56 -3.51 3.15
N LEU A 106 -4.07 -4.35 4.06
CA LEU A 106 -4.88 -5.18 4.97
C LEU A 106 -5.69 -4.33 5.94
N ALA A 107 -5.07 -3.31 6.55
CA ALA A 107 -5.76 -2.42 7.47
C ALA A 107 -6.94 -1.71 6.81
N LYS A 108 -6.80 -1.23 5.56
CA LYS A 108 -7.91 -0.64 4.79
C LYS A 108 -9.10 -1.59 4.62
N GLN A 109 -8.84 -2.88 4.64
CA GLN A 109 -9.85 -3.94 4.55
C GLN A 109 -10.30 -4.44 5.93
N LYS A 110 -9.96 -3.73 7.01
CA LYS A 110 -10.25 -4.06 8.40
C LYS A 110 -9.63 -5.39 8.86
N ASP A 111 -8.56 -5.82 8.18
CA ASP A 111 -7.81 -7.02 8.55
C ASP A 111 -6.61 -6.64 9.41
N SER A 112 -6.55 -7.22 10.61
CA SER A 112 -5.54 -6.89 11.61
C SER A 112 -4.24 -7.69 11.52
N SER A 113 -4.08 -8.55 10.50
CA SER A 113 -2.90 -9.43 10.38
C SER A 113 -1.58 -8.68 10.27
N GLY A 114 -1.59 -7.44 9.75
CA GLY A 114 -0.41 -6.58 9.64
C GLY A 114 -0.20 -5.63 10.83
N ARG A 115 -0.95 -5.78 11.95
CA ARG A 115 -0.93 -4.82 13.07
C ARG A 115 0.45 -4.57 13.66
N SER A 116 1.27 -5.61 13.83
CA SER A 116 2.64 -5.45 14.36
C SER A 116 3.47 -4.53 13.48
N ILE A 117 3.37 -4.68 12.16
CA ILE A 117 4.06 -3.81 11.20
C ILE A 117 3.54 -2.37 11.31
N LEU A 118 2.23 -2.16 11.47
CA LEU A 118 1.69 -0.82 11.66
C LEU A 118 2.20 -0.16 12.93
N LEU A 119 2.37 -0.92 14.01
CA LEU A 119 2.98 -0.43 15.27
C LEU A 119 4.44 0.00 15.07
N ASP A 120 5.21 -0.79 14.31
CA ASP A 120 6.58 -0.46 13.95
C ASP A 120 6.65 0.80 13.07
N LEU A 121 5.75 0.95 12.10
CA LEU A 121 5.69 2.13 11.21
C LEU A 121 5.32 3.43 11.93
N LEU A 122 4.71 3.37 13.10
CA LEU A 122 4.47 4.51 13.98
C LEU A 122 5.67 4.82 14.90
N ASP A 123 6.76 4.07 14.78
CA ASP A 123 7.96 4.27 15.59
C ASP A 123 9.12 4.85 14.75
N ARG A 124 9.52 6.10 15.05
CA ARG A 124 10.64 6.74 14.36
C ARG A 124 11.96 5.99 14.49
N LYS A 125 12.19 5.29 15.63
CA LYS A 125 13.41 4.48 15.80
C LYS A 125 13.46 3.34 14.79
N TYR A 126 12.33 2.68 14.58
CA TYR A 126 12.22 1.64 13.57
C TYR A 126 12.50 2.19 12.17
N LEU A 127 11.86 3.29 11.77
CA LEU A 127 12.07 3.90 10.46
C LEU A 127 13.49 4.42 10.28
N ASN A 128 14.16 4.87 11.33
CA ASN A 128 15.54 5.31 11.29
C ASN A 128 16.55 4.18 11.09
N SER A 129 16.15 2.92 11.29
CA SER A 129 16.99 1.76 10.95
C SER A 129 17.12 1.51 9.44
N PHE A 130 16.36 2.22 8.61
CA PHE A 130 16.40 2.15 7.14
C PHE A 130 17.11 3.39 6.56
N PRO A 131 18.43 3.34 6.32
CA PRO A 131 19.20 4.51 5.89
C PRO A 131 18.81 5.02 4.49
N ASN A 132 18.23 4.18 3.67
CA ASN A 132 17.80 4.53 2.30
C ASN A 132 16.41 5.18 2.25
N VAL A 133 15.72 5.32 3.38
CA VAL A 133 14.41 5.99 3.49
C VAL A 133 14.65 7.40 4.01
N ASP A 134 14.38 8.40 3.20
CA ASP A 134 14.59 9.79 3.60
C ASP A 134 13.52 10.29 4.61
N GLU A 135 13.74 11.45 5.21
CA GLU A 135 12.82 11.97 6.24
C GLU A 135 11.43 12.30 5.68
N LYS A 136 11.33 12.70 4.42
CA LYS A 136 10.05 12.97 3.77
C LYS A 136 9.26 11.68 3.57
N GLU A 137 9.94 10.62 3.16
CA GLU A 137 9.35 9.28 3.01
C GLU A 137 8.90 8.73 4.36
N LYS A 138 9.73 8.85 5.42
CA LYS A 138 9.36 8.45 6.79
C LYS A 138 8.08 9.16 7.27
N VAL A 139 8.03 10.49 7.09
CA VAL A 139 6.82 11.26 7.42
C VAL A 139 5.62 10.76 6.64
N GLN A 140 5.77 10.49 5.34
CA GLN A 140 4.67 9.99 4.51
C GLN A 140 4.17 8.61 4.99
N VAL A 141 5.08 7.70 5.31
CA VAL A 141 4.75 6.37 5.83
C VAL A 141 3.98 6.49 7.15
N ILE A 142 4.44 7.32 8.09
CA ILE A 142 3.74 7.56 9.35
C ILE A 142 2.34 8.10 9.10
N LEU A 143 2.17 9.12 8.25
CA LEU A 143 0.88 9.73 7.94
C LEU A 143 -0.11 8.73 7.33
N VAL A 144 0.36 7.90 6.40
CA VAL A 144 -0.47 6.85 5.79
C VAL A 144 -0.86 5.82 6.84
N THR A 145 0.06 5.40 7.70
CA THR A 145 -0.21 4.44 8.79
C THR A 145 -1.24 4.99 9.77
N ILE A 146 -1.11 6.25 10.19
CA ILE A 146 -2.10 6.94 11.03
C ILE A 146 -3.48 6.89 10.36
N SER A 147 -3.55 7.17 9.05
CA SER A 147 -4.83 7.24 8.33
C SER A 147 -5.60 5.92 8.29
N VAL A 148 -4.91 4.78 8.41
CA VAL A 148 -5.52 3.44 8.35
C VAL A 148 -5.67 2.78 9.73
N SER A 149 -5.02 3.31 10.77
CA SER A 149 -4.99 2.71 12.11
C SER A 149 -6.39 2.52 12.73
N HIS A 150 -7.31 3.45 12.44
CA HIS A 150 -8.68 3.39 12.97
C HIS A 150 -9.51 2.23 12.41
N PHE A 151 -9.08 1.58 11.31
CA PHE A 151 -9.77 0.40 10.79
C PHE A 151 -9.45 -0.90 11.55
N VAL A 152 -8.32 -0.92 12.26
CA VAL A 152 -7.80 -2.09 12.99
C VAL A 152 -7.49 -1.75 14.45
N GLN A 153 -8.38 -0.99 15.07
CA GLN A 153 -8.23 -0.42 16.41
C GLN A 153 -7.75 -1.45 17.44
N ASN A 154 -6.82 -1.03 18.29
CA ASN A 154 -6.44 -1.69 19.53
C ASN A 154 -5.75 -0.68 20.48
N GLN A 155 -5.56 -1.09 21.72
CA GLN A 155 -4.99 -0.22 22.75
C GLN A 155 -3.55 0.23 22.45
N GLU A 156 -2.72 -0.63 21.87
CA GLU A 156 -1.32 -0.29 21.57
C GLU A 156 -1.21 0.77 20.46
N LEU A 157 -2.02 0.64 19.39
CA LEU A 157 -2.09 1.66 18.33
C LEU A 157 -2.59 2.99 18.89
N LYS A 158 -3.60 2.96 19.78
CA LYS A 158 -4.10 4.16 20.45
C LYS A 158 -3.00 4.87 21.25
N LEU A 159 -2.27 4.13 22.08
CA LEU A 159 -1.15 4.68 22.85
C LEU A 159 -0.03 5.26 21.96
N LYS A 160 0.27 4.61 20.83
CA LYS A 160 1.25 5.13 19.85
C LYS A 160 0.75 6.45 19.23
N LEU A 161 -0.53 6.53 18.88
CA LEU A 161 -1.12 7.77 18.34
C LEU A 161 -1.12 8.90 19.39
N GLU A 162 -1.43 8.61 20.63
CA GLU A 162 -1.37 9.58 21.74
C GLU A 162 0.05 10.14 21.92
N ARG A 163 1.07 9.29 21.85
CA ARG A 163 2.47 9.73 21.87
C ARG A 163 2.81 10.60 20.67
N LEU A 164 2.47 10.18 19.46
CA LEU A 164 2.73 10.98 18.25
C LEU A 164 2.03 12.33 18.31
N MET A 165 0.81 12.40 18.81
CA MET A 165 0.06 13.64 18.98
C MET A 165 0.78 14.62 19.92
N ASN A 166 1.38 14.13 20.99
CA ASN A 166 1.99 14.97 22.02
C ASN A 166 3.47 15.29 21.78
N GLU A 167 4.22 14.34 21.20
CA GLU A 167 5.70 14.35 21.25
C GLU A 167 6.35 14.45 19.86
N ASP A 168 5.65 14.18 18.74
CA ASP A 168 6.30 14.18 17.44
C ASP A 168 6.73 15.60 17.02
N LEU A 169 7.94 15.72 16.47
CA LEU A 169 8.50 17.00 16.01
C LEU A 169 7.76 17.58 14.80
N ASN A 170 7.11 16.74 14.01
CA ASN A 170 6.38 17.14 12.81
C ASN A 170 4.92 17.47 13.13
N LEU A 171 4.56 18.74 12.98
CA LEU A 171 3.20 19.22 13.28
C LEU A 171 2.11 18.53 12.45
N LYS A 172 2.40 18.08 11.22
CA LYS A 172 1.43 17.34 10.40
C LYS A 172 1.14 15.96 10.99
N ILE A 173 2.16 15.30 11.56
CA ILE A 173 1.99 14.01 12.24
C ILE A 173 1.17 14.20 13.51
N ARG A 174 1.46 15.22 14.32
CA ARG A 174 0.70 15.52 15.54
C ARG A 174 -0.78 15.74 15.22
N GLU A 175 -1.07 16.55 14.22
CA GLU A 175 -2.45 16.84 13.81
C GLU A 175 -3.16 15.61 13.23
N ALA A 176 -2.49 14.83 12.39
CA ALA A 176 -3.04 13.60 11.85
C ALA A 176 -3.37 12.58 12.97
N ALA A 177 -2.50 12.45 13.98
CA ALA A 177 -2.72 11.58 15.12
C ALA A 177 -3.93 12.04 15.97
N ARG A 178 -4.07 13.36 16.20
CA ARG A 178 -5.23 13.96 16.88
C ARG A 178 -6.54 13.60 16.17
N ILE A 179 -6.61 13.83 14.86
CA ILE A 179 -7.78 13.53 14.03
C ILE A 179 -8.09 12.02 14.02
N ALA A 180 -7.04 11.17 13.98
CA ALA A 180 -7.24 9.72 14.01
C ALA A 180 -7.82 9.25 15.34
N LEU A 181 -7.38 9.83 16.47
CA LEU A 181 -7.87 9.49 17.81
C LEU A 181 -9.36 9.82 17.99
N GLU A 182 -9.89 10.85 17.32
CA GLU A 182 -11.33 11.16 17.33
C GLU A 182 -12.20 10.01 16.76
N LYS A 183 -11.61 9.15 15.94
CA LYS A 183 -12.29 7.97 15.35
C LYS A 183 -12.13 6.70 16.19
N TYR A 184 -11.36 6.76 17.28
CA TYR A 184 -11.21 5.63 18.19
C TYR A 184 -12.37 5.61 19.18
N ILE A 185 -13.12 4.51 19.17
CA ILE A 185 -14.33 4.33 19.99
C ILE A 185 -14.00 3.56 21.30
N ILE A 186 -12.73 3.18 21.50
CA ILE A 186 -12.27 2.35 22.62
C ILE A 186 -11.81 3.23 23.80
#